data_c5c05e679e646cfc6116b35f360b67ba
#
_entry.id   c5c05e679e646cfc6116b35f360b67ba
#
_cell.length_a   1.000
_cell.length_b   1.000
_cell.length_c   1.000
_cell.angle_alpha   90.00
_cell.angle_beta   90.00
_cell.angle_gamma   90.00
#
_symmetry.space_group_name_H-M   'P 1'
#
loop_
_entity.id
_entity.type
_entity.pdbx_description
1 polymer ?
#
loop_
_entity_poly.entity_id
_entity_poly.type
_entity_poly.pdbx_seq_one_letter_code
_entity_poly.pdbx_strand_id
1 'polypeptide(L)'
;MTQRLPLVAAQPGIWMAEKLSDLPSAWSVAHYVELNGELDAPLLAKAVAVGMQQADTLRMRFTEENGEVWQWIDPEHTFGEPPIADLRDQPDPHLAALALMQADLRQNLRADSGKPLAFHQLIRIDDTRWYWYQRYH
;
A
#
# COMPACT_ATOMS: atom_id res chain seq x y z
N MET A 1 24.88 5.23 7.23
CA MET A 1 24.97 3.88 6.59
C MET A 1 23.76 3.05 7.00
N THR A 2 23.07 2.49 6.05
CA THR A 2 21.86 1.69 6.31
C THR A 2 22.25 0.27 6.70
N GLN A 3 21.73 -0.21 7.81
CA GLN A 3 22.00 -1.57 8.28
C GLN A 3 21.16 -2.58 7.51
N ARG A 4 21.81 -3.56 6.91
CA ARG A 4 21.16 -4.72 6.30
C ARG A 4 20.96 -5.81 7.35
N LEU A 5 19.79 -6.42 7.31
CA LEU A 5 19.40 -7.50 8.21
C LEU A 5 19.01 -8.74 7.40
N PRO A 6 19.26 -9.94 7.90
CA PRO A 6 18.74 -11.14 7.26
C PRO A 6 17.22 -11.23 7.42
N LEU A 7 16.59 -12.04 6.57
CA LEU A 7 15.16 -12.35 6.75
C LEU A 7 14.97 -13.19 8.01
N VAL A 8 13.81 -13.02 8.65
CA VAL A 8 13.47 -13.70 9.92
C VAL A 8 12.08 -14.33 9.83
N ALA A 9 11.86 -15.31 10.73
CA ALA A 9 10.56 -15.98 10.91
C ALA A 9 9.97 -16.50 9.59
N ALA A 10 8.77 -16.05 9.22
CA ALA A 10 8.05 -16.49 8.03
C ALA A 10 8.54 -15.83 6.73
N GLN A 11 9.37 -14.79 6.80
CA GLN A 11 9.78 -14.02 5.63
C GLN A 11 10.46 -14.86 4.54
N PRO A 12 11.39 -15.79 4.85
CA PRO A 12 12.01 -16.61 3.79
C PRO A 12 11.00 -17.46 3.02
N GLY A 13 10.00 -18.01 3.71
CA GLY A 13 8.93 -18.79 3.07
C GLY A 13 8.06 -17.94 2.16
N ILE A 14 7.67 -16.76 2.61
CA ILE A 14 6.86 -15.82 1.80
C ILE A 14 7.65 -15.32 0.60
N TRP A 15 8.93 -14.96 0.78
CA TRP A 15 9.80 -14.55 -0.30
C TRP A 15 9.89 -15.61 -1.40
N MET A 16 10.16 -16.86 -1.01
CA MET A 16 10.26 -17.97 -1.94
C MET A 16 8.91 -18.25 -2.63
N ALA A 17 7.82 -18.25 -1.88
CA ALA A 17 6.49 -18.47 -2.43
C ALA A 17 6.13 -17.40 -3.46
N GLU A 18 6.46 -16.15 -3.20
CA GLU A 18 6.25 -15.05 -4.15
C GLU A 18 7.10 -15.21 -5.41
N LYS A 19 8.37 -15.63 -5.27
CA LYS A 19 9.25 -15.91 -6.42
C LYS A 19 8.71 -17.01 -7.32
N LEU A 20 8.06 -18.01 -6.75
CA LEU A 20 7.49 -19.13 -7.49
C LEU A 20 6.07 -18.87 -8.00
N SER A 21 5.45 -17.77 -7.60
CA SER A 21 4.09 -17.42 -8.00
C SER A 21 4.09 -16.66 -9.32
N ASP A 22 3.12 -16.98 -10.17
CA ASP A 22 2.87 -16.25 -11.41
C ASP A 22 2.00 -15.00 -11.17
N LEU A 23 1.46 -14.84 -9.95
CA LEU A 23 0.57 -13.72 -9.60
C LEU A 23 1.36 -12.63 -8.85
N PRO A 24 1.55 -11.46 -9.47
CA PRO A 24 2.40 -10.41 -8.88
C PRO A 24 1.79 -9.73 -7.64
N SER A 25 0.52 -9.98 -7.34
CA SER A 25 -0.17 -9.42 -6.17
C SER A 25 -0.67 -10.46 -5.18
N ALA A 26 -0.25 -11.72 -5.32
CA ALA A 26 -0.79 -12.83 -4.51
C ALA A 26 -0.57 -12.67 -3.00
N TRP A 27 0.46 -11.93 -2.60
CA TRP A 27 0.84 -11.73 -1.19
C TRP A 27 0.50 -10.34 -0.67
N SER A 28 -0.32 -9.59 -1.42
CA SER A 28 -0.83 -8.30 -0.98
C SER A 28 -2.26 -8.44 -0.46
N VAL A 29 -2.56 -7.70 0.59
CA VAL A 29 -3.89 -7.64 1.19
C VAL A 29 -4.42 -6.23 1.04
N ALA A 30 -5.67 -6.10 0.63
CA ALA A 30 -6.33 -4.82 0.53
C ALA A 30 -7.73 -4.86 1.12
N HIS A 31 -8.12 -3.76 1.69
CA HIS A 31 -9.49 -3.54 2.18
C HIS A 31 -9.82 -2.05 2.10
N TYR A 32 -11.07 -1.73 2.27
CA TYR A 32 -11.48 -0.35 2.46
C TYR A 32 -12.47 -0.24 3.61
N VAL A 33 -12.46 0.92 4.23
CA VAL A 33 -13.37 1.28 5.31
C VAL A 33 -14.28 2.38 4.80
N GLU A 34 -15.58 2.23 5.01
CA GLU A 34 -16.55 3.27 4.69
C GLU A 34 -16.63 4.27 5.84
N LEU A 35 -16.45 5.54 5.52
CA LEU A 35 -16.57 6.66 6.45
C LEU A 35 -17.81 7.46 6.08
N ASN A 36 -18.74 7.58 7.01
CA ASN A 36 -20.00 8.33 6.82
C ASN A 36 -19.99 9.59 7.66
N GLY A 37 -20.41 10.69 7.08
CA GLY A 37 -20.46 12.01 7.71
C GLY A 37 -19.55 13.01 7.02
N GLU A 38 -19.40 14.18 7.64
CA GLU A 38 -18.46 15.19 7.17
C GLU A 38 -17.02 14.75 7.48
N LEU A 39 -16.17 14.80 6.47
CA LEU A 39 -14.77 14.42 6.58
C LEU A 39 -13.88 15.56 6.13
N ASP A 40 -12.93 15.96 6.96
CA ASP A 40 -11.81 16.80 6.54
C ASP A 40 -10.78 15.90 5.86
N ALA A 41 -10.98 15.64 4.57
CA ALA A 41 -10.14 14.72 3.81
C ALA A 41 -8.67 15.18 3.72
N PRO A 42 -8.36 16.46 3.49
CA PRO A 42 -6.97 16.92 3.51
C PRO A 42 -6.27 16.67 4.84
N LEU A 43 -6.97 16.87 5.95
CA LEU A 43 -6.42 16.62 7.29
C LEU A 43 -6.17 15.12 7.53
N LEU A 44 -7.12 14.26 7.14
CA LEU A 44 -6.95 12.82 7.22
C LEU A 44 -5.78 12.34 6.35
N ALA A 45 -5.66 12.85 5.13
CA ALA A 45 -4.54 12.52 4.24
C ALA A 45 -3.18 12.85 4.87
N LYS A 46 -3.06 14.01 5.52
CA LYS A 46 -1.84 14.40 6.25
C LYS A 46 -1.56 13.46 7.40
N ALA A 47 -2.58 13.13 8.19
CA ALA A 47 -2.44 12.23 9.34
C ALA A 47 -2.00 10.84 8.90
N VAL A 48 -2.56 10.32 7.81
CA VAL A 48 -2.17 9.01 7.24
C VAL A 48 -0.71 9.04 6.79
N ALA A 49 -0.29 10.08 6.08
CA ALA A 49 1.11 10.22 5.64
C ALA A 49 2.08 10.22 6.81
N VAL A 50 1.79 10.94 7.89
CA VAL A 50 2.60 10.97 9.11
C VAL A 50 2.66 9.58 9.74
N GLY A 51 1.52 8.91 9.89
CA GLY A 51 1.46 7.57 10.48
C GLY A 51 2.25 6.53 9.68
N MET A 52 2.14 6.55 8.35
CA MET A 52 2.89 5.65 7.49
C MET A 52 4.40 5.92 7.59
N GLN A 53 4.81 7.18 7.63
CA GLN A 53 6.22 7.56 7.75
C GLN A 53 6.83 7.10 9.08
N GLN A 54 6.04 7.04 10.14
CA GLN A 54 6.47 6.57 11.46
C GLN A 54 6.56 5.04 11.55
N ALA A 55 5.94 4.32 10.65
CA ALA A 55 5.97 2.86 10.61
C ALA A 55 7.17 2.38 9.79
N ASP A 56 8.28 2.14 10.45
CA ASP A 56 9.55 1.79 9.81
C ASP A 56 9.45 0.61 8.84
N THR A 57 8.67 -0.41 9.19
CA THR A 57 8.51 -1.62 8.37
C THR A 57 7.85 -1.34 7.02
N LEU A 58 7.11 -0.25 6.87
CA LEU A 58 6.53 0.15 5.58
C LEU A 58 7.58 0.71 4.61
N ARG A 59 8.76 1.09 5.12
CA ARG A 59 9.89 1.56 4.33
C ARG A 59 10.93 0.48 4.09
N MET A 60 10.57 -0.77 4.34
CA MET A 60 11.46 -1.91 4.15
C MET A 60 11.75 -2.14 2.67
N ARG A 61 13.01 -2.44 2.37
CA ARG A 61 13.50 -2.85 1.07
C ARG A 61 14.12 -4.22 1.16
N PHE A 62 14.11 -4.94 0.05
CA PHE A 62 14.66 -6.29 -0.04
C PHE A 62 15.60 -6.38 -1.23
N THR A 63 16.69 -7.13 -1.05
CA THR A 63 17.63 -7.42 -2.13
C THR A 63 18.14 -8.84 -1.99
N GLU A 64 18.45 -9.47 -3.14
CA GLU A 64 19.03 -10.79 -3.20
C GLU A 64 20.46 -10.68 -3.74
N GLU A 65 21.43 -11.15 -2.95
CA GLU A 65 22.85 -11.18 -3.33
C GLU A 65 23.44 -12.54 -3.00
N ASN A 66 24.05 -13.18 -3.99
CA ASN A 66 24.72 -14.49 -3.82
C ASN A 66 23.79 -15.57 -3.21
N GLY A 67 22.52 -15.56 -3.57
CA GLY A 67 21.51 -16.49 -3.06
C GLY A 67 20.98 -16.15 -1.67
N GLU A 68 21.44 -15.08 -1.05
CA GLU A 68 20.96 -14.61 0.25
C GLU A 68 20.08 -13.38 0.07
N VAL A 69 19.00 -13.30 0.85
CA VAL A 69 18.06 -12.18 0.84
C VAL A 69 18.30 -11.32 2.07
N TRP A 70 18.46 -10.03 1.81
CA TRP A 70 18.68 -9.01 2.84
C TRP A 70 17.54 -8.02 2.87
N GLN A 71 17.26 -7.47 4.04
CA GLN A 71 16.28 -6.40 4.22
C GLN A 71 16.91 -5.22 4.95
N TRP A 72 16.42 -4.03 4.65
CA TRP A 72 16.81 -2.81 5.35
C TRP A 72 15.69 -1.80 5.30
N ILE A 73 15.70 -0.89 6.29
CA ILE A 73 14.77 0.24 6.29
C ILE A 73 15.39 1.36 5.45
N ASP A 74 14.66 1.82 4.44
CA ASP A 74 15.12 2.91 3.57
C ASP A 74 14.86 4.25 4.25
N PRO A 75 15.90 4.96 4.72
CA PRO A 75 15.71 6.22 5.42
C PRO A 75 15.29 7.38 4.51
N GLU A 76 15.48 7.23 3.20
CA GLU A 76 15.15 8.26 2.22
C GLU A 76 13.76 8.09 1.62
N HIS A 77 13.12 6.94 1.86
CA HIS A 77 11.76 6.71 1.40
C HIS A 77 10.78 7.56 2.20
N THR A 78 10.03 8.41 1.50
CA THR A 78 8.98 9.23 2.10
C THR A 78 7.63 8.86 1.52
N PHE A 79 6.63 8.74 2.41
CA PHE A 79 5.25 8.60 1.99
C PHE A 79 4.65 9.99 1.77
N GLY A 80 4.17 10.24 0.54
CA GLY A 80 3.33 11.40 0.28
C GLY A 80 1.94 11.23 0.90
N GLU A 81 1.16 12.29 0.86
CA GLU A 81 -0.23 12.22 1.28
C GLU A 81 -0.99 11.24 0.36
N PRO A 82 -1.92 10.42 0.91
CA PRO A 82 -2.77 9.58 0.08
C PRO A 82 -3.51 10.42 -0.96
N PRO A 83 -3.58 9.97 -2.22
CA PRO A 83 -4.37 10.68 -3.23
C PRO A 83 -5.84 10.67 -2.84
N ILE A 84 -6.55 11.73 -3.22
CA ILE A 84 -7.98 11.89 -2.99
C ILE A 84 -8.66 11.83 -4.37
N ALA A 85 -9.53 10.84 -4.56
CA ALA A 85 -10.34 10.72 -5.76
C ALA A 85 -11.77 11.13 -5.46
N ASP A 86 -12.33 12.02 -6.26
CA ASP A 86 -13.74 12.44 -6.17
C ASP A 86 -14.53 11.77 -7.30
N LEU A 87 -15.38 10.81 -6.94
CA LEU A 87 -16.17 10.03 -7.90
C LEU A 87 -17.65 10.40 -7.89
N ARG A 88 -18.01 11.54 -7.27
CA ARG A 88 -19.42 11.94 -7.14
C ARG A 88 -20.12 12.18 -8.48
N ASP A 89 -19.38 12.55 -9.51
CA ASP A 89 -19.92 12.81 -10.85
C ASP A 89 -19.96 11.56 -11.75
N GLN A 90 -19.53 10.42 -11.25
CA GLN A 90 -19.63 9.15 -11.96
C GLN A 90 -21.07 8.61 -11.92
N PRO A 91 -21.54 7.89 -12.98
CA PRO A 91 -22.89 7.30 -12.99
C PRO A 91 -23.15 6.35 -11.82
N ASP A 92 -22.14 5.55 -11.44
CA ASP A 92 -22.17 4.69 -10.26
C ASP A 92 -20.86 4.83 -9.50
N PRO A 93 -20.80 5.73 -8.50
CA PRO A 93 -19.56 5.99 -7.76
C PRO A 93 -19.01 4.75 -7.04
N HIS A 94 -19.87 3.88 -6.52
CA HIS A 94 -19.43 2.66 -5.86
C HIS A 94 -18.71 1.72 -6.84
N LEU A 95 -19.27 1.47 -8.01
CA LEU A 95 -18.61 0.63 -9.03
C LEU A 95 -17.32 1.26 -9.53
N ALA A 96 -17.30 2.59 -9.71
CA ALA A 96 -16.09 3.31 -10.09
C ALA A 96 -14.99 3.16 -9.02
N ALA A 97 -15.35 3.22 -7.75
CA ALA A 97 -14.41 3.01 -6.64
C ALA A 97 -13.86 1.59 -6.63
N LEU A 98 -14.71 0.57 -6.82
CA LEU A 98 -14.26 -0.82 -6.91
C LEU A 98 -13.27 -1.01 -8.07
N ALA A 99 -13.54 -0.42 -9.24
CA ALA A 99 -12.66 -0.49 -10.39
C ALA A 99 -11.29 0.15 -10.09
N LEU A 100 -11.28 1.29 -9.40
CA LEU A 100 -10.06 1.99 -9.00
C LEU A 100 -9.21 1.13 -8.05
N MET A 101 -9.83 0.53 -7.05
CA MET A 101 -9.15 -0.34 -6.08
C MET A 101 -8.63 -1.63 -6.74
N GLN A 102 -9.40 -2.23 -7.63
CA GLN A 102 -8.98 -3.42 -8.37
C GLN A 102 -7.81 -3.12 -9.31
N ALA A 103 -7.79 -1.94 -9.95
CA ALA A 103 -6.68 -1.51 -10.79
C ALA A 103 -5.37 -1.41 -9.98
N ASP A 104 -5.44 -0.91 -8.75
CA ASP A 104 -4.29 -0.88 -7.86
C ASP A 104 -3.75 -2.29 -7.58
N LEU A 105 -4.63 -3.25 -7.30
CA LEU A 105 -4.23 -4.64 -7.01
C LEU A 105 -3.68 -5.41 -8.23
N ARG A 106 -3.91 -4.93 -9.44
CA ARG A 106 -3.39 -5.57 -10.66
C ARG A 106 -1.95 -5.19 -10.97
N GLN A 107 -1.38 -4.26 -10.25
CA GLN A 107 0.01 -3.86 -10.42
C GLN A 107 0.98 -4.96 -9.97
N ASN A 108 2.23 -4.83 -10.37
CA ASN A 108 3.29 -5.66 -9.80
C ASN A 108 3.57 -5.20 -8.36
N LEU A 109 3.09 -5.99 -7.40
CA LEU A 109 3.21 -5.70 -5.95
C LEU A 109 4.19 -6.63 -5.25
N ARG A 110 5.11 -7.25 -5.97
CA ARG A 110 6.16 -8.09 -5.39
C ARG A 110 7.05 -7.27 -4.47
N ALA A 111 7.57 -7.90 -3.42
CA ALA A 111 8.43 -7.24 -2.43
C ALA A 111 9.68 -6.60 -3.06
N ASP A 112 10.17 -7.14 -4.18
CA ASP A 112 11.35 -6.65 -4.89
C ASP A 112 11.01 -5.72 -6.08
N SER A 113 9.76 -5.32 -6.23
CA SER A 113 9.32 -4.49 -7.36
C SER A 113 9.80 -3.03 -7.31
N GLY A 114 10.32 -2.61 -6.15
CA GLY A 114 10.68 -1.21 -5.91
C GLY A 114 9.50 -0.31 -5.52
N LYS A 115 8.27 -0.83 -5.57
CA LYS A 115 7.08 -0.11 -5.12
C LYS A 115 6.97 -0.14 -3.59
N PRO A 116 6.32 0.86 -2.97
CA PRO A 116 6.07 0.84 -1.54
C PRO A 116 5.28 -0.39 -1.11
N LEU A 117 5.55 -0.90 0.08
CA LEU A 117 4.85 -2.05 0.67
C LEU A 117 3.43 -1.72 1.15
N ALA A 118 3.09 -0.43 1.19
CA ALA A 118 1.78 0.04 1.60
C ALA A 118 1.31 1.17 0.69
N PHE A 119 0.00 1.25 0.50
CA PHE A 119 -0.65 2.32 -0.25
C PHE A 119 -2.00 2.62 0.36
N HIS A 120 -2.32 3.90 0.51
CA HIS A 120 -3.61 4.39 0.96
C HIS A 120 -4.20 5.35 -0.06
N GLN A 121 -5.52 5.37 -0.15
CA GLN A 121 -6.27 6.31 -0.97
C GLN A 121 -7.60 6.67 -0.33
N LEU A 122 -7.99 7.93 -0.42
CA LEU A 122 -9.32 8.39 -0.01
C LEU A 122 -10.18 8.57 -1.26
N ILE A 123 -11.38 7.99 -1.24
CA ILE A 123 -12.28 7.98 -2.39
C ILE A 123 -13.62 8.56 -1.95
N ARG A 124 -14.00 9.69 -2.54
CA ARG A 124 -15.29 10.33 -2.24
C ARG A 124 -16.39 9.75 -3.12
N ILE A 125 -17.43 9.21 -2.49
CA ILE A 125 -18.55 8.55 -3.15
C ILE A 125 -19.74 9.50 -3.28
N ASP A 126 -20.05 10.22 -2.21
CA ASP A 126 -21.04 11.30 -2.21
C ASP A 126 -20.62 12.38 -1.21
N ASP A 127 -21.50 13.34 -0.90
CA ASP A 127 -21.16 14.48 -0.06
C ASP A 127 -20.74 14.08 1.36
N THR A 128 -21.28 12.96 1.87
CA THR A 128 -21.06 12.49 3.24
C THR A 128 -20.57 11.05 3.31
N ARG A 129 -20.10 10.48 2.20
CA ARG A 129 -19.70 9.10 2.13
C ARG A 129 -18.37 8.97 1.43
N TRP A 130 -17.40 8.33 2.13
CA TRP A 130 -16.04 8.15 1.67
C TRP A 130 -15.62 6.71 1.86
N TYR A 131 -14.69 6.23 1.00
CA TYR A 131 -13.96 4.99 1.20
C TYR A 131 -12.51 5.31 1.49
N TRP A 132 -11.98 4.72 2.55
CA TRP A 132 -10.55 4.76 2.86
C TRP A 132 -9.96 3.42 2.46
N TYR A 133 -9.31 3.40 1.32
CA TYR A 133 -8.66 2.21 0.76
C TYR A 133 -7.26 2.06 1.33
N GLN A 134 -6.89 0.82 1.66
CA GLN A 134 -5.61 0.47 2.24
C GLN A 134 -5.12 -0.84 1.63
N ARG A 135 -3.86 -0.87 1.20
CA ARG A 135 -3.21 -2.05 0.67
C ARG A 135 -1.85 -2.24 1.33
N TYR A 136 -1.55 -3.48 1.71
CA TYR A 136 -0.28 -3.88 2.34
C TYR A 136 0.24 -5.17 1.69
N HIS A 137 1.57 -5.25 1.56
CA HIS A 137 2.25 -6.49 1.19
C HIS A 137 2.31 -7.43 2.40
#